data_bbce2a83d27757c925aeea54bc2449b9
#
_entry.id   bbce2a83d27757c925aeea54bc2449b9
#
_cell.length_a   1.000
_cell.length_b   1.000
_cell.length_c   1.000
_cell.angle_alpha   90.00
_cell.angle_beta   90.00
_cell.angle_gamma   90.00
#
_symmetry.space_group_name_H-M   'P 1'
#
loop_
_entity.id
_entity.type
_entity.pdbx_description
1 polymer ?
#
loop_
_entity_poly.entity_id
_entity_poly.type
_entity_poly.pdbx_seq_one_letter_code
_entity_poly.pdbx_strand_id
1 'polypeptide(L)'
;ARKTKADALKTRQHLIETAIVQFAARGVSNTTLNDIADAASVTRGALYWHFENKTQLFNELWLQQPPLRDLIQDQLIGRWGDNPLQRLREKLVVGLQYIAQNPRQQALMQILYHKCEFHNDMISEQAIREKIGINHLGMRIALQKCMDDGLIATSLDLDVIIIILHGSFSGIVKNWLINPMSYDLYKQAPVLVDNVLKMLSPDGSVCLLYTSPSP
;
A
#
# COMPACT_ATOMS: atom_id res chain seq x y z
N ALA A 1 7.64 40.05 -7.76
CA ALA A 1 7.99 39.70 -6.38
C ALA A 1 8.81 38.40 -6.39
N ARG A 2 9.96 38.38 -5.74
CA ARG A 2 10.84 37.21 -5.62
C ARG A 2 10.12 36.14 -4.78
N LYS A 3 9.76 35.00 -5.39
CA LYS A 3 9.16 33.88 -4.65
C LYS A 3 10.09 33.46 -3.53
N THR A 4 9.57 33.34 -2.32
CA THR A 4 10.35 32.87 -1.16
C THR A 4 10.66 31.38 -1.32
N LYS A 5 11.65 30.88 -0.57
CA LYS A 5 11.97 29.44 -0.53
C LYS A 5 10.73 28.62 -0.10
N ALA A 6 9.91 29.15 0.79
CA ALA A 6 8.67 28.52 1.24
C ALA A 6 7.62 28.44 0.11
N ASP A 7 7.49 29.49 -0.72
CA ASP A 7 6.56 29.48 -1.86
C ASP A 7 7.00 28.47 -2.93
N ALA A 8 8.31 28.33 -3.14
CA ALA A 8 8.86 27.34 -4.06
C ALA A 8 8.55 25.91 -3.59
N LEU A 9 8.71 25.60 -2.30
CA LEU A 9 8.36 24.30 -1.73
C LEU A 9 6.87 24.00 -1.82
N LYS A 10 6.00 24.97 -1.60
CA LYS A 10 4.54 24.82 -1.77
C LYS A 10 4.18 24.51 -3.22
N THR A 11 4.78 25.22 -4.18
CA THR A 11 4.56 24.96 -5.61
C THR A 11 5.03 23.55 -5.99
N ARG A 12 6.21 23.15 -5.51
CA ARG A 12 6.75 21.80 -5.75
C ARG A 12 5.82 20.72 -5.21
N GLN A 13 5.32 20.87 -3.98
CA GLN A 13 4.39 19.93 -3.39
C GLN A 13 3.05 19.90 -4.14
N HIS A 14 2.54 21.05 -4.55
CA HIS A 14 1.32 21.11 -5.34
C HIS A 14 1.45 20.38 -6.69
N LEU A 15 2.60 20.47 -7.36
CA LEU A 15 2.89 19.71 -8.57
C LEU A 15 2.90 18.20 -8.32
N ILE A 16 3.47 17.76 -7.21
CA ILE A 16 3.49 16.33 -6.84
C ILE A 16 2.07 15.82 -6.57
N GLU A 17 1.27 16.53 -5.78
CA GLU A 17 -0.12 16.14 -5.51
C GLU A 17 -0.97 16.11 -6.79
N THR A 18 -0.77 17.09 -7.67
CA THR A 18 -1.43 17.11 -8.98
C THR A 18 -1.00 15.91 -9.84
N ALA A 19 0.30 15.56 -9.83
CA ALA A 19 0.82 14.40 -10.55
C ALA A 19 0.18 13.09 -10.05
N ILE A 20 0.00 12.92 -8.75
CA ILE A 20 -0.68 11.74 -8.19
C ILE A 20 -2.09 11.59 -8.79
N VAL A 21 -2.87 12.67 -8.83
CA VAL A 21 -4.22 12.65 -9.39
C VAL A 21 -4.21 12.33 -10.89
N GLN A 22 -3.34 12.98 -11.67
CA GLN A 22 -3.25 12.78 -13.11
C GLN A 22 -2.77 11.38 -13.47
N PHE A 23 -1.74 10.87 -12.79
CA PHE A 23 -1.22 9.52 -13.00
C PHE A 23 -2.26 8.45 -12.64
N ALA A 24 -2.97 8.61 -11.54
CA ALA A 24 -4.02 7.68 -11.13
C ALA A 24 -5.19 7.63 -12.13
N ALA A 25 -5.57 8.79 -12.68
CA ALA A 25 -6.67 8.87 -13.62
C ALA A 25 -6.30 8.38 -15.03
N ARG A 26 -5.17 8.83 -15.59
CA ARG A 26 -4.80 8.68 -17.00
C ARG A 26 -3.70 7.65 -17.25
N GLY A 27 -2.95 7.27 -16.22
CA GLY A 27 -1.74 6.45 -16.33
C GLY A 27 -0.48 7.29 -16.49
N VAL A 28 0.65 6.75 -16.03
CA VAL A 28 1.94 7.44 -16.07
C VAL A 28 2.40 7.68 -17.50
N SER A 29 2.26 6.68 -18.37
CA SER A 29 2.65 6.79 -19.79
C SER A 29 1.85 7.83 -20.55
N ASN A 30 0.56 7.97 -20.24
CA ASN A 30 -0.37 8.87 -20.91
C ASN A 30 -0.43 10.28 -20.32
N THR A 31 0.41 10.60 -19.36
CA THR A 31 0.46 11.90 -18.69
C THR A 31 1.79 12.57 -18.96
N THR A 32 1.75 13.76 -19.56
CA THR A 32 2.94 14.59 -19.80
C THR A 32 3.17 15.58 -18.65
N LEU A 33 4.39 16.13 -18.56
CA LEU A 33 4.66 17.24 -17.64
C LEU A 33 3.80 18.47 -17.92
N ASN A 34 3.45 18.70 -19.20
CA ASN A 34 2.57 19.79 -19.58
C ASN A 34 1.14 19.57 -19.05
N ASP A 35 0.62 18.35 -19.13
CA ASP A 35 -0.69 18.02 -18.55
C ASP A 35 -0.72 18.30 -17.04
N ILE A 36 0.38 17.99 -16.33
CA ILE A 36 0.50 18.26 -14.89
C ILE A 36 0.58 19.76 -14.62
N ALA A 37 1.35 20.53 -15.40
CA ALA A 37 1.46 21.98 -15.25
C ALA A 37 0.11 22.66 -15.47
N ASP A 38 -0.61 22.26 -16.52
CA ASP A 38 -1.93 22.80 -16.84
C ASP A 38 -2.95 22.47 -15.75
N ALA A 39 -2.99 21.21 -15.28
CA ALA A 39 -3.86 20.78 -14.19
C ALA A 39 -3.54 21.47 -12.85
N ALA A 40 -2.28 21.79 -12.59
CA ALA A 40 -1.83 22.52 -11.40
C ALA A 40 -2.00 24.05 -11.53
N SER A 41 -2.41 24.53 -12.71
CA SER A 41 -2.49 25.98 -13.00
C SER A 41 -1.15 26.71 -12.80
N VAL A 42 -0.05 26.07 -13.19
CA VAL A 42 1.29 26.65 -13.19
C VAL A 42 1.86 26.72 -14.62
N THR A 43 2.78 27.64 -14.85
CA THR A 43 3.45 27.71 -16.17
C THR A 43 4.40 26.53 -16.36
N ARG A 44 4.62 26.11 -17.63
CA ARG A 44 5.62 25.10 -17.99
C ARG A 44 7.00 25.42 -17.44
N GLY A 45 7.44 26.68 -17.55
CA GLY A 45 8.72 27.12 -17.00
C GLY A 45 8.82 26.93 -15.49
N ALA A 46 7.73 27.19 -14.75
CA ALA A 46 7.70 26.95 -13.31
C ALA A 46 7.79 25.45 -12.99
N LEU A 47 7.16 24.57 -13.76
CA LEU A 47 7.29 23.12 -13.57
C LEU A 47 8.72 22.64 -13.86
N TYR A 48 9.30 23.03 -15.02
CA TYR A 48 10.66 22.65 -15.41
C TYR A 48 11.76 23.23 -14.49
N TRP A 49 11.45 24.28 -13.76
CA TRP A 49 12.33 24.77 -12.69
C TRP A 49 12.39 23.79 -11.50
N HIS A 50 11.32 23.03 -11.24
CA HIS A 50 11.24 22.06 -10.16
C HIS A 50 11.66 20.64 -10.55
N PHE A 51 11.36 20.22 -11.78
CA PHE A 51 11.57 18.84 -12.27
C PHE A 51 12.10 18.86 -13.71
N GLU A 52 13.25 18.22 -13.91
CA GLU A 52 13.87 18.13 -15.25
C GLU A 52 13.05 17.26 -16.21
N ASN A 53 12.46 16.18 -15.69
CA ASN A 53 11.71 15.21 -16.47
C ASN A 53 10.64 14.51 -15.62
N LYS A 54 9.80 13.72 -16.31
CA LYS A 54 8.70 12.99 -15.68
C LYS A 54 9.19 11.92 -14.69
N THR A 55 10.28 11.26 -14.99
CA THR A 55 10.89 10.23 -14.13
C THR A 55 11.36 10.82 -12.80
N GLN A 56 11.98 11.98 -12.81
CA GLN A 56 12.39 12.67 -11.59
C GLN A 56 11.18 13.01 -10.71
N LEU A 57 10.12 13.56 -11.30
CA LEU A 57 8.88 13.86 -10.58
C LEU A 57 8.26 12.58 -10.01
N PHE A 58 8.19 11.51 -10.81
CA PHE A 58 7.67 10.21 -10.38
C PHE A 58 8.46 9.62 -9.22
N ASN A 59 9.78 9.60 -9.32
CA ASN A 59 10.65 9.07 -8.27
C ASN A 59 10.49 9.86 -6.97
N GLU A 60 10.46 11.18 -7.05
CA GLU A 60 10.30 12.02 -5.87
C GLU A 60 8.92 11.88 -5.22
N LEU A 61 7.87 11.73 -6.04
CA LEU A 61 6.53 11.41 -5.58
C LEU A 61 6.54 10.20 -4.64
N TRP A 62 7.24 9.12 -5.01
CA TRP A 62 7.32 7.91 -4.19
C TRP A 62 8.29 8.03 -3.01
N LEU A 63 9.43 8.69 -3.19
CA LEU A 63 10.44 8.85 -2.14
C LEU A 63 9.90 9.60 -0.93
N GLN A 64 9.00 10.55 -1.11
CA GLN A 64 8.41 11.31 -0.01
C GLN A 64 7.22 10.63 0.68
N GLN A 65 6.68 9.50 0.15
CA GLN A 65 5.57 8.83 0.82
C GLN A 65 6.03 8.21 2.14
N PRO A 66 5.34 8.46 3.25
CA PRO A 66 5.61 7.76 4.50
C PRO A 66 5.18 6.28 4.38
N PRO A 67 5.79 5.38 5.14
CA PRO A 67 5.32 4.00 5.25
C PRO A 67 3.87 3.95 5.74
N LEU A 68 3.10 2.99 5.24
CA LEU A 68 1.69 2.82 5.67
C LEU A 68 1.57 2.64 7.19
N ARG A 69 2.51 1.92 7.81
CA ARG A 69 2.53 1.73 9.27
C ARG A 69 2.54 3.05 10.05
N ASP A 70 3.22 4.09 9.53
CA ASP A 70 3.31 5.39 10.18
C ASP A 70 1.99 6.16 10.00
N LEU A 71 1.34 6.00 8.85
CA LEU A 71 0.04 6.62 8.55
C LEU A 71 -1.11 6.07 9.40
N ILE A 72 -1.03 4.80 9.82
CA ILE A 72 -2.10 4.15 10.59
C ILE A 72 -1.83 4.13 12.11
N GLN A 73 -0.66 4.59 12.54
CA GLN A 73 -0.23 4.48 13.95
C GLN A 73 -1.22 5.11 14.92
N ASP A 74 -1.73 6.30 14.62
CA ASP A 74 -2.70 6.98 15.47
C ASP A 74 -4.03 6.24 15.57
N GLN A 75 -4.43 5.55 14.51
CA GLN A 75 -5.67 4.76 14.47
C GLN A 75 -5.55 3.45 15.26
N LEU A 76 -4.33 3.04 15.59
CA LEU A 76 -4.06 1.85 16.42
C LEU A 76 -4.05 2.17 17.91
N ILE A 77 -4.03 3.44 18.31
CA ILE A 77 -4.07 3.84 19.72
C ILE A 77 -5.37 3.29 20.36
N GLY A 78 -5.23 2.54 21.45
CA GLY A 78 -6.35 1.91 22.15
C GLY A 78 -6.92 0.65 21.47
N ARG A 79 -6.37 0.25 20.30
CA ARG A 79 -6.79 -0.96 19.56
C ARG A 79 -5.76 -2.09 19.63
N TRP A 80 -4.70 -1.90 20.41
CA TRP A 80 -3.67 -2.92 20.56
C TRP A 80 -4.25 -4.15 21.26
N GLY A 81 -4.19 -5.28 20.58
CA GLY A 81 -4.56 -6.56 21.16
C GLY A 81 -3.57 -6.99 22.27
N ASP A 82 -4.02 -7.91 23.11
CA ASP A 82 -3.27 -8.39 24.28
C ASP A 82 -2.01 -9.19 23.89
N ASN A 83 -2.00 -9.77 22.71
CA ASN A 83 -0.90 -10.61 22.22
C ASN A 83 -0.41 -10.19 20.80
N PRO A 84 0.75 -10.69 20.36
CA PRO A 84 1.34 -10.36 19.08
C PRO A 84 0.44 -10.65 17.87
N LEU A 85 -0.33 -11.73 17.90
CA LEU A 85 -1.22 -12.11 16.79
C LEU A 85 -2.39 -11.12 16.65
N GLN A 86 -2.98 -10.72 17.79
CA GLN A 86 -4.02 -9.68 17.78
C GLN A 86 -3.46 -8.33 17.29
N ARG A 87 -2.25 -7.97 17.71
CA ARG A 87 -1.59 -6.75 17.21
C ARG A 87 -1.34 -6.80 15.70
N LEU A 88 -0.91 -7.94 15.18
CA LEU A 88 -0.76 -8.15 13.75
C LEU A 88 -2.10 -8.00 13.03
N ARG A 89 -3.14 -8.67 13.55
CA ARG A 89 -4.50 -8.58 13.03
C ARG A 89 -4.98 -7.12 12.93
N GLU A 90 -4.89 -6.36 14.02
CA GLU A 90 -5.33 -4.95 14.05
C GLU A 90 -4.58 -4.08 13.05
N LYS A 91 -3.27 -4.26 12.90
CA LYS A 91 -2.49 -3.55 11.87
C LYS A 91 -3.00 -3.83 10.46
N LEU A 92 -3.30 -5.08 10.14
CA LEU A 92 -3.80 -5.47 8.82
C LEU A 92 -5.21 -4.93 8.58
N VAL A 93 -6.10 -5.02 9.56
CA VAL A 93 -7.47 -4.47 9.49
C VAL A 93 -7.43 -2.96 9.27
N VAL A 94 -6.72 -2.24 10.13
CA VAL A 94 -6.62 -0.77 10.05
C VAL A 94 -5.94 -0.34 8.75
N GLY A 95 -4.94 -1.10 8.28
CA GLY A 95 -4.30 -0.84 6.98
C GLY A 95 -5.29 -0.88 5.82
N LEU A 96 -6.12 -1.91 5.72
CA LEU A 96 -7.17 -2.01 4.70
C LEU A 96 -8.23 -0.91 4.87
N GLN A 97 -8.64 -0.63 6.11
CA GLN A 97 -9.62 0.41 6.41
C GLN A 97 -9.09 1.81 6.04
N TYR A 98 -7.82 2.07 6.31
CA TYR A 98 -7.18 3.33 5.92
C TYR A 98 -7.18 3.52 4.40
N ILE A 99 -6.80 2.48 3.64
CA ILE A 99 -6.84 2.53 2.17
C ILE A 99 -8.28 2.76 1.69
N ALA A 100 -9.26 2.07 2.27
CA ALA A 100 -10.66 2.19 1.88
C ALA A 100 -11.23 3.60 2.10
N GLN A 101 -10.73 4.33 3.07
CA GLN A 101 -11.23 5.68 3.42
C GLN A 101 -10.38 6.83 2.91
N ASN A 102 -9.18 6.56 2.38
CA ASN A 102 -8.25 7.61 1.99
C ASN A 102 -8.10 7.69 0.46
N PRO A 103 -8.77 8.67 -0.21
CA PRO A 103 -8.70 8.80 -1.67
C PRO A 103 -7.28 9.00 -2.21
N ARG A 104 -6.41 9.69 -1.46
CA ARG A 104 -5.02 9.88 -1.85
C ARG A 104 -4.24 8.57 -1.84
N GLN A 105 -4.46 7.74 -0.82
CA GLN A 105 -3.84 6.42 -0.73
C GLN A 105 -4.37 5.49 -1.83
N GLN A 106 -5.66 5.56 -2.16
CA GLN A 106 -6.24 4.84 -3.30
C GLN A 106 -5.59 5.25 -4.61
N ALA A 107 -5.38 6.56 -4.85
CA ALA A 107 -4.70 7.06 -6.03
C ALA A 107 -3.27 6.52 -6.16
N LEU A 108 -2.50 6.51 -5.07
CA LEU A 108 -1.15 5.94 -5.03
C LEU A 108 -1.16 4.44 -5.35
N MET A 109 -2.07 3.68 -4.74
CA MET A 109 -2.21 2.25 -5.00
C MET A 109 -2.69 1.98 -6.44
N GLN A 110 -3.57 2.84 -6.99
CA GLN A 110 -4.00 2.76 -8.38
C GLN A 110 -2.83 2.95 -9.35
N ILE A 111 -1.95 3.91 -9.09
CA ILE A 111 -0.73 4.10 -9.89
C ILE A 111 0.13 2.85 -9.85
N LEU A 112 0.41 2.33 -8.64
CA LEU A 112 1.28 1.18 -8.43
C LEU A 112 0.76 -0.08 -9.15
N TYR A 113 -0.53 -0.37 -9.02
CA TYR A 113 -1.09 -1.66 -9.47
C TYR A 113 -1.65 -1.65 -10.89
N HIS A 114 -2.10 -0.50 -11.40
CA HIS A 114 -2.88 -0.45 -12.64
C HIS A 114 -2.45 0.60 -13.65
N LYS A 115 -1.63 1.58 -13.26
CA LYS A 115 -1.42 2.79 -14.07
C LYS A 115 0.04 3.11 -14.37
N CYS A 116 0.96 2.20 -14.06
CA CYS A 116 2.39 2.39 -14.31
C CYS A 116 3.01 1.16 -14.97
N GLU A 117 3.73 1.38 -16.06
CA GLU A 117 4.74 0.47 -16.59
C GLU A 117 6.10 0.94 -16.10
N PHE A 118 6.77 0.12 -15.29
CA PHE A 118 8.03 0.48 -14.66
C PHE A 118 9.21 0.32 -15.63
N HIS A 119 10.11 1.30 -15.63
CA HIS A 119 11.35 1.32 -16.42
C HIS A 119 12.58 1.38 -15.51
N ASN A 120 13.75 1.07 -16.05
CA ASN A 120 15.00 0.94 -15.28
C ASN A 120 15.46 2.21 -14.56
N ASP A 121 15.08 3.39 -15.04
CA ASP A 121 15.41 4.70 -14.45
C ASP A 121 14.39 5.17 -13.39
N MET A 122 13.32 4.41 -13.21
CA MET A 122 12.30 4.64 -12.17
C MET A 122 12.64 3.88 -10.89
N ILE A 123 12.18 4.42 -9.74
CA ILE A 123 12.15 3.63 -8.50
C ILE A 123 11.41 2.32 -8.75
N SER A 124 11.99 1.20 -8.33
CA SER A 124 11.42 -0.11 -8.64
C SER A 124 10.08 -0.33 -7.94
N GLU A 125 9.20 -1.08 -8.60
CA GLU A 125 7.92 -1.50 -8.03
C GLU A 125 8.12 -2.19 -6.66
N GLN A 126 9.13 -3.05 -6.54
CA GLN A 126 9.45 -3.72 -5.28
C GLN A 126 9.78 -2.72 -4.16
N ALA A 127 10.64 -1.73 -4.43
CA ALA A 127 10.99 -0.72 -3.43
C ALA A 127 9.78 0.10 -2.96
N ILE A 128 8.86 0.41 -3.88
CA ILE A 128 7.60 1.07 -3.54
C ILE A 128 6.73 0.17 -2.66
N ARG A 129 6.55 -1.10 -3.03
CA ARG A 129 5.74 -2.07 -2.28
C ARG A 129 6.26 -2.27 -0.85
N GLU A 130 7.56 -2.37 -0.67
CA GLU A 130 8.19 -2.49 0.65
C GLU A 130 7.98 -1.25 1.52
N LYS A 131 7.95 -0.07 0.89
CA LYS A 131 7.80 1.20 1.60
C LYS A 131 6.36 1.48 2.01
N ILE A 132 5.41 1.36 1.09
CA ILE A 132 4.01 1.77 1.30
C ILE A 132 3.06 0.61 1.60
N GLY A 133 3.53 -0.62 1.49
CA GLY A 133 2.76 -1.83 1.75
C GLY A 133 3.17 -2.53 3.06
N ILE A 134 3.06 -3.84 3.03
CA ILE A 134 3.50 -4.71 4.13
C ILE A 134 5.02 -4.87 4.05
N ASN A 135 5.72 -4.39 5.07
CA ASN A 135 7.16 -4.54 5.17
C ASN A 135 7.54 -6.00 5.52
N HIS A 136 8.34 -6.62 4.68
CA HIS A 136 8.73 -8.03 4.82
C HIS A 136 9.42 -8.31 6.16
N LEU A 137 10.42 -7.51 6.54
CA LEU A 137 11.15 -7.68 7.79
C LEU A 137 10.24 -7.51 9.02
N GLY A 138 9.40 -6.48 9.02
CA GLY A 138 8.44 -6.23 10.11
C GLY A 138 7.43 -7.36 10.26
N MET A 139 6.96 -7.94 9.14
CA MET A 139 6.06 -9.09 9.14
C MET A 139 6.76 -10.33 9.72
N ARG A 140 7.99 -10.59 9.30
CA ARG A 140 8.79 -11.72 9.81
C ARG A 140 8.98 -11.64 11.32
N ILE A 141 9.35 -10.47 11.84
CA ILE A 141 9.53 -10.24 13.29
C ILE A 141 8.20 -10.49 14.03
N ALA A 142 7.09 -9.98 13.52
CA ALA A 142 5.77 -10.16 14.15
C ALA A 142 5.34 -11.62 14.17
N LEU A 143 5.52 -12.35 13.06
CA LEU A 143 5.18 -13.78 12.96
C LEU A 143 6.09 -14.65 13.83
N GLN A 144 7.40 -14.36 13.87
CA GLN A 144 8.33 -15.07 14.75
C GLN A 144 7.91 -14.92 16.20
N LYS A 145 7.54 -13.71 16.63
CA LYS A 145 7.03 -13.47 17.97
C LYS A 145 5.74 -14.26 18.27
N CYS A 146 4.84 -14.36 17.29
CA CYS A 146 3.63 -15.18 17.42
C CYS A 146 3.98 -16.67 17.57
N MET A 147 4.98 -17.14 16.86
CA MET A 147 5.45 -18.52 16.93
C MET A 147 6.12 -18.82 18.29
N ASP A 148 6.98 -17.93 18.75
CA ASP A 148 7.67 -18.05 20.05
C ASP A 148 6.69 -18.07 21.22
N ASP A 149 5.59 -17.30 21.11
CA ASP A 149 4.52 -17.25 22.11
C ASP A 149 3.48 -18.40 21.97
N GLY A 150 3.69 -19.33 21.02
CA GLY A 150 2.79 -20.47 20.78
C GLY A 150 1.43 -20.11 20.19
N LEU A 151 1.30 -18.94 19.59
CA LEU A 151 0.03 -18.43 19.01
C LEU A 151 -0.20 -18.92 17.58
N ILE A 152 0.84 -19.37 16.89
CA ILE A 152 0.79 -19.98 15.58
C ILE A 152 1.61 -21.27 15.58
N ALA A 153 1.35 -22.16 14.62
CA ALA A 153 2.03 -23.44 14.55
C ALA A 153 3.53 -23.29 14.27
N THR A 154 4.37 -23.98 15.06
CA THR A 154 5.83 -23.96 14.91
C THR A 154 6.34 -24.67 13.66
N SER A 155 5.50 -25.49 13.02
CA SER A 155 5.79 -26.20 11.77
C SER A 155 5.66 -25.32 10.54
N LEU A 156 5.17 -24.06 10.67
CA LEU A 156 4.97 -23.15 9.55
C LEU A 156 6.31 -22.59 9.05
N ASP A 157 6.49 -22.60 7.74
CA ASP A 157 7.58 -21.87 7.08
C ASP A 157 7.20 -20.38 6.99
N LEU A 158 7.89 -19.53 7.72
CA LEU A 158 7.58 -18.10 7.80
C LEU A 158 7.76 -17.39 6.46
N ASP A 159 8.71 -17.82 5.62
CA ASP A 159 8.91 -17.19 4.29
C ASP A 159 7.72 -17.49 3.38
N VAL A 160 7.22 -18.72 3.41
CA VAL A 160 6.01 -19.11 2.66
C VAL A 160 4.80 -18.33 3.16
N ILE A 161 4.62 -18.22 4.47
CA ILE A 161 3.51 -17.45 5.07
C ILE A 161 3.56 -15.98 4.66
N ILE A 162 4.73 -15.36 4.66
CA ILE A 162 4.89 -13.96 4.26
C ILE A 162 4.51 -13.78 2.79
N ILE A 163 4.92 -14.70 1.91
CA ILE A 163 4.54 -14.68 0.48
C ILE A 163 3.01 -14.73 0.34
N ILE A 164 2.35 -15.63 1.07
CA ILE A 164 0.89 -15.77 1.02
C ILE A 164 0.19 -14.51 1.56
N LEU A 165 0.64 -13.96 2.68
CA LEU A 165 0.08 -12.74 3.26
C LEU A 165 0.23 -11.55 2.29
N HIS A 166 1.42 -11.36 1.74
CA HIS A 166 1.66 -10.34 0.73
C HIS A 166 0.77 -10.50 -0.50
N GLY A 167 0.68 -11.70 -1.04
CA GLY A 167 -0.17 -12.01 -2.19
C GLY A 167 -1.65 -11.76 -1.89
N SER A 168 -2.12 -12.20 -0.73
CA SER A 168 -3.52 -12.03 -0.32
C SER A 168 -3.89 -10.55 -0.18
N PHE A 169 -3.13 -9.77 0.61
CA PHE A 169 -3.46 -8.37 0.86
C PHE A 169 -3.24 -7.48 -0.37
N SER A 170 -2.16 -7.68 -1.10
CA SER A 170 -1.96 -6.98 -2.38
C SER A 170 -3.07 -7.31 -3.37
N GLY A 171 -3.48 -8.58 -3.46
CA GLY A 171 -4.57 -9.02 -4.33
C GLY A 171 -5.92 -8.42 -3.93
N ILE A 172 -6.24 -8.36 -2.64
CA ILE A 172 -7.46 -7.71 -2.14
C ILE A 172 -7.52 -6.26 -2.58
N VAL A 173 -6.47 -5.48 -2.31
CA VAL A 173 -6.42 -4.06 -2.67
C VAL A 173 -6.45 -3.87 -4.18
N LYS A 174 -5.60 -4.59 -4.92
CA LYS A 174 -5.52 -4.51 -6.37
C LYS A 174 -6.86 -4.79 -7.05
N ASN A 175 -7.55 -5.87 -6.65
CA ASN A 175 -8.83 -6.23 -7.23
C ASN A 175 -9.95 -5.27 -6.82
N TRP A 176 -9.98 -4.84 -5.55
CA TRP A 176 -10.96 -3.86 -5.10
C TRP A 176 -10.86 -2.54 -5.86
N LEU A 177 -9.65 -2.05 -6.16
CA LEU A 177 -9.42 -0.81 -6.90
C LEU A 177 -9.93 -0.84 -8.36
N ILE A 178 -10.15 -2.03 -8.94
CA ILE A 178 -10.78 -2.13 -10.28
C ILE A 178 -12.24 -1.66 -10.22
N ASN A 179 -12.96 -2.02 -9.15
CA ASN A 179 -14.33 -1.60 -8.91
C ASN A 179 -14.58 -1.41 -7.41
N PRO A 180 -14.27 -0.23 -6.86
CA PRO A 180 -14.44 0.04 -5.42
C PRO A 180 -15.88 -0.02 -4.91
N MET A 181 -16.87 -0.03 -5.84
CA MET A 181 -18.29 -0.18 -5.51
C MET A 181 -18.74 -1.63 -5.39
N SER A 182 -17.87 -2.60 -5.73
CA SER A 182 -18.22 -4.03 -5.71
C SER A 182 -18.52 -4.55 -4.29
N TYR A 183 -17.83 -4.03 -3.29
CA TYR A 183 -18.08 -4.30 -1.87
C TYR A 183 -17.44 -3.20 -0.99
N ASP A 184 -17.94 -3.07 0.23
CA ASP A 184 -17.41 -2.13 1.22
C ASP A 184 -16.16 -2.72 1.88
N LEU A 185 -14.96 -2.36 1.35
CA LEU A 185 -13.69 -2.86 1.89
C LEU A 185 -13.50 -2.48 3.36
N TYR A 186 -13.97 -1.30 3.79
CA TYR A 186 -13.84 -0.88 5.18
C TYR A 186 -14.57 -1.83 6.13
N LYS A 187 -15.82 -2.17 5.81
CA LYS A 187 -16.63 -3.09 6.62
C LYS A 187 -16.16 -4.53 6.52
N GLN A 188 -15.67 -4.94 5.36
CA GLN A 188 -15.20 -6.32 5.13
C GLN A 188 -13.80 -6.57 5.64
N ALA A 189 -12.99 -5.55 5.91
CA ALA A 189 -11.60 -5.70 6.31
C ALA A 189 -11.39 -6.67 7.49
N PRO A 190 -12.15 -6.61 8.60
CA PRO A 190 -11.98 -7.57 9.70
C PRO A 190 -12.20 -9.01 9.26
N VAL A 191 -13.24 -9.27 8.49
CA VAL A 191 -13.59 -10.64 8.02
C VAL A 191 -12.55 -11.15 7.03
N LEU A 192 -12.07 -10.32 6.12
CA LEU A 192 -11.02 -10.68 5.17
C LEU A 192 -9.72 -11.04 5.90
N VAL A 193 -9.30 -10.21 6.84
CA VAL A 193 -8.09 -10.45 7.66
C VAL A 193 -8.24 -11.73 8.48
N ASP A 194 -9.36 -11.93 9.16
CA ASP A 194 -9.60 -13.12 9.97
C ASP A 194 -9.55 -14.40 9.15
N ASN A 195 -10.10 -14.39 7.94
CA ASN A 195 -10.05 -15.56 7.06
C ASN A 195 -8.65 -15.83 6.52
N VAL A 196 -7.86 -14.80 6.20
CA VAL A 196 -6.46 -14.98 5.78
C VAL A 196 -5.63 -15.50 6.95
N LEU A 197 -5.82 -15.00 8.18
CA LEU A 197 -5.04 -15.43 9.36
C LEU A 197 -5.44 -16.81 9.90
N LYS A 198 -6.60 -17.37 9.53
CA LYS A 198 -7.00 -18.73 9.92
C LYS A 198 -5.98 -19.80 9.51
N MET A 199 -5.24 -19.60 8.42
CA MET A 199 -4.19 -20.53 8.01
C MET A 199 -3.03 -20.66 9.01
N LEU A 200 -2.91 -19.71 9.95
CA LEU A 200 -1.85 -19.69 10.97
C LEU A 200 -2.22 -20.45 12.24
N SER A 201 -3.44 -21.01 12.32
CA SER A 201 -3.94 -21.70 13.51
C SER A 201 -3.04 -22.85 13.95
N PRO A 202 -2.72 -22.98 15.26
CA PRO A 202 -1.91 -24.08 15.78
C PRO A 202 -2.51 -25.47 15.54
N ASP A 203 -3.84 -25.56 15.46
CA ASP A 203 -4.57 -26.84 15.37
C ASP A 203 -4.48 -27.50 13.99
N GLY A 204 -3.75 -26.91 13.05
CA GLY A 204 -3.61 -27.45 11.68
C GLY A 204 -4.95 -27.63 10.97
N SER A 205 -6.03 -27.07 11.50
CA SER A 205 -7.36 -27.10 10.92
C SER A 205 -7.50 -26.11 9.75
N VAL A 206 -6.46 -26.05 8.93
CA VAL A 206 -6.65 -25.73 7.52
C VAL A 206 -7.51 -26.87 7.01
N CYS A 207 -8.78 -26.62 6.93
CA CYS A 207 -9.79 -27.49 6.41
C CYS A 207 -9.23 -28.22 5.17
N LEU A 208 -8.83 -29.46 5.35
CA LEU A 208 -8.67 -30.41 4.26
C LEU A 208 -10.07 -30.69 3.71
N LEU A 209 -10.71 -29.64 3.13
CA LEU A 209 -11.96 -29.76 2.40
C LEU A 209 -11.79 -30.51 1.08
N TYR A 210 -10.64 -31.14 0.86
CA TYR A 210 -10.38 -31.91 -0.34
C TYR A 210 -9.68 -33.26 -0.03
N THR A 211 -10.30 -34.12 0.76
CA THR A 211 -10.04 -35.55 0.66
C THR A 211 -11.28 -36.32 1.02
N SER A 212 -12.23 -36.37 0.12
CA SER A 212 -13.09 -37.53 -0.04
C SER A 212 -12.91 -38.01 -1.48
N PRO A 213 -12.16 -39.04 -1.75
CA PRO A 213 -12.36 -39.78 -2.99
C PRO A 213 -13.79 -40.34 -2.91
N SER A 214 -14.64 -39.93 -3.82
CA SER A 214 -15.91 -40.60 -4.03
C SER A 214 -15.67 -42.07 -4.34
N PRO A 215 -16.52 -42.97 -3.82
CA PRO A 215 -16.42 -44.40 -4.10
C PRO A 215 -16.65 -44.73 -5.56
#